data_5c614e4fedaf1d0bb0f5d490f8da22f9
#
_entry.id   5c614e4fedaf1d0bb0f5d490f8da22f9
#
_cell.length_a   1.000
_cell.length_b   1.000
_cell.length_c   1.000
_cell.angle_alpha   90.00
_cell.angle_beta   90.00
_cell.angle_gamma   90.00
#
_symmetry.space_group_name_H-M   'P 1'
#
loop_
_entity.id
_entity.type
_entity.pdbx_description
1 polymer ?
#
loop_
_entity_poly.entity_id
_entity_poly.type
_entity_poly.pdbx_seq_one_letter_code
_entity_poly.pdbx_strand_id
1 'polypeptide(L)'
;MNKSQKHQWLVPLLCVASLSACPSTPEDGPRKSPTLYYFTWSDYVSRELIVEFEKQAGVKVVVDTFGSNEELLAKLQGGATGYDVAVPSDFMVSIMARQGLLAELQLEQIPNAKLLFERFQRLPFDPDNRYSIPYLWGTVGIGYDSNVISPQPDSWTVLWDPRYKGKISMLNDQREVFGVALRVMGQSLNSRDPAVIVQAKAKLLSQKPLVKTYTSENYDQLLISGEVALAHGWGGAVARAMAERPSIKYVVPKEGGTIWSDCLVVLKTSRNRDLATRFINYLLDPTVAARTTNRLRFASSNRQAKALVDEQLRENPAVYPLDSTFDRLEWMADL
;
A
#
# COMPACT_ATOMS: atom_id res chain seq x y z
N MET A 1 -68.44 -11.54 79.49
CA MET A 1 -69.15 -10.51 78.70
C MET A 1 -68.23 -10.18 77.52
N ASN A 2 -68.41 -10.59 76.35
CA ASN A 2 -69.16 -10.05 75.31
C ASN A 2 -69.07 -10.90 74.00
N LYS A 3 -70.13 -10.81 73.30
CA LYS A 3 -70.65 -11.67 72.23
C LYS A 3 -69.77 -11.83 70.99
N SER A 4 -69.79 -13.08 70.51
CA SER A 4 -69.52 -13.57 69.15
C SER A 4 -70.37 -12.86 68.08
N GLN A 5 -69.78 -12.57 66.97
CA GLN A 5 -70.49 -12.50 65.67
C GLN A 5 -69.69 -13.19 64.60
N LYS A 6 -70.26 -14.23 64.03
CA LYS A 6 -69.80 -14.95 62.83
C LYS A 6 -70.21 -14.17 61.60
N HIS A 7 -69.27 -13.80 60.75
CA HIS A 7 -69.61 -13.34 59.41
C HIS A 7 -69.13 -14.42 58.41
N GLN A 8 -70.08 -14.95 57.67
CA GLN A 8 -69.90 -15.81 56.52
C GLN A 8 -69.45 -14.95 55.39
N TRP A 9 -68.31 -15.29 54.79
CA TRP A 9 -67.82 -14.69 53.56
C TRP A 9 -68.06 -15.64 52.38
N LEU A 10 -68.88 -15.16 51.42
CA LEU A 10 -69.09 -15.73 50.09
C LEU A 10 -67.81 -15.53 49.29
N VAL A 11 -67.28 -16.65 48.78
CA VAL A 11 -66.14 -16.60 47.82
C VAL A 11 -66.71 -16.54 46.45
N PRO A 12 -66.36 -15.45 45.62
CA PRO A 12 -66.72 -15.47 44.25
C PRO A 12 -65.69 -16.28 43.45
N LEU A 13 -66.15 -17.17 42.61
CA LEU A 13 -65.42 -17.97 41.66
C LEU A 13 -64.92 -17.05 40.53
N LEU A 14 -63.61 -16.73 40.52
CA LEU A 14 -62.98 -16.01 39.43
C LEU A 14 -62.56 -16.96 38.29
N CYS A 15 -63.24 -16.94 37.17
CA CYS A 15 -62.81 -17.56 35.93
C CYS A 15 -61.54 -16.89 35.43
N VAL A 16 -60.39 -17.54 35.54
CA VAL A 16 -59.14 -17.08 34.88
C VAL A 16 -59.17 -17.49 33.40
N ALA A 17 -59.47 -16.56 32.53
CA ALA A 17 -59.26 -16.74 31.10
C ALA A 17 -57.75 -16.71 30.78
N SER A 18 -57.18 -17.85 30.43
CA SER A 18 -55.80 -17.98 29.96
C SER A 18 -55.67 -17.35 28.58
N LEU A 19 -55.19 -16.11 28.51
CA LEU A 19 -54.69 -15.49 27.27
C LEU A 19 -53.37 -16.19 26.90
N SER A 20 -53.40 -17.08 25.92
CA SER A 20 -52.21 -17.59 25.26
C SER A 20 -51.56 -16.45 24.49
N ALA A 21 -50.55 -15.80 25.10
CA ALA A 21 -49.66 -14.88 24.38
C ALA A 21 -48.79 -15.73 23.47
N CYS A 22 -49.01 -15.61 22.14
CA CYS A 22 -48.01 -16.03 21.15
C CYS A 22 -46.72 -15.25 21.42
N PRO A 23 -45.56 -15.91 21.48
CA PRO A 23 -44.29 -15.18 21.51
C PRO A 23 -44.13 -14.46 20.17
N SER A 24 -44.22 -13.14 20.20
CA SER A 24 -43.80 -12.29 19.09
C SER A 24 -42.30 -12.51 18.94
N THR A 25 -41.91 -13.14 17.84
CA THR A 25 -40.52 -13.12 17.37
C THR A 25 -40.08 -11.65 17.29
N PRO A 26 -38.92 -11.29 17.86
CA PRO A 26 -38.40 -9.94 17.69
C PRO A 26 -38.24 -9.67 16.17
N GLU A 27 -38.94 -8.71 15.63
CA GLU A 27 -38.62 -8.16 14.32
C GLU A 27 -37.16 -7.66 14.40
N ASP A 28 -36.25 -8.41 13.79
CA ASP A 28 -34.89 -7.96 13.55
C ASP A 28 -34.98 -6.68 12.72
N GLY A 29 -34.87 -5.53 13.40
CA GLY A 29 -34.73 -4.23 12.72
C GLY A 29 -33.57 -4.33 11.70
N PRO A 30 -33.51 -3.47 10.70
CA PRO A 30 -32.51 -3.57 9.63
C PRO A 30 -31.12 -3.66 10.25
N ARG A 31 -30.50 -4.85 10.15
CA ARG A 31 -29.13 -5.08 10.64
C ARG A 31 -28.24 -4.08 9.91
N LYS A 32 -27.57 -3.19 10.64
CA LYS A 32 -26.56 -2.31 10.06
C LYS A 32 -25.54 -3.20 9.35
N SER A 33 -25.33 -2.97 8.05
CA SER A 33 -24.32 -3.68 7.28
C SER A 33 -22.98 -3.61 8.00
N PRO A 34 -22.25 -4.73 8.11
CA PRO A 34 -20.90 -4.71 8.66
C PRO A 34 -20.04 -3.66 7.95
N THR A 35 -19.17 -2.99 8.68
CA THR A 35 -18.30 -1.95 8.13
C THR A 35 -16.85 -2.41 8.22
N LEU A 36 -16.13 -2.35 7.08
CA LEU A 36 -14.71 -2.56 6.98
C LEU A 36 -13.99 -1.21 6.95
N TYR A 37 -12.95 -1.04 7.74
CA TYR A 37 -12.11 0.17 7.74
C TYR A 37 -10.78 -0.12 7.07
N TYR A 38 -10.57 0.52 5.93
CA TYR A 38 -9.39 0.37 5.07
C TYR A 38 -8.50 1.60 5.14
N PHE A 39 -7.24 1.43 5.60
CA PHE A 39 -6.27 2.50 5.78
C PHE A 39 -5.15 2.35 4.76
N THR A 40 -5.04 3.27 3.81
CA THR A 40 -4.21 3.11 2.63
C THR A 40 -3.60 4.43 2.16
N TRP A 41 -2.74 4.37 1.15
CA TRP A 41 -2.20 5.54 0.46
C TRP A 41 -3.29 6.31 -0.28
N SER A 42 -3.15 7.64 -0.36
CA SER A 42 -4.17 8.55 -0.91
C SER A 42 -4.62 8.15 -2.31
N ASP A 43 -3.70 7.71 -3.17
CA ASP A 43 -3.97 7.41 -4.57
C ASP A 43 -4.34 5.94 -4.85
N TYR A 44 -4.29 5.06 -3.81
CA TYR A 44 -4.46 3.62 -4.01
C TYR A 44 -5.91 3.16 -4.09
N VAL A 45 -6.86 4.05 -3.96
CA VAL A 45 -8.27 3.68 -3.91
C VAL A 45 -8.98 3.91 -5.24
N SER A 46 -9.48 2.83 -5.84
CA SER A 46 -10.52 2.92 -6.84
C SER A 46 -11.89 2.86 -6.16
N ARG A 47 -12.61 3.98 -6.14
CA ARG A 47 -13.97 4.00 -5.58
C ARG A 47 -14.90 2.99 -6.26
N GLU A 48 -14.71 2.75 -7.54
CA GLU A 48 -15.47 1.76 -8.31
C GLU A 48 -15.27 0.34 -7.76
N LEU A 49 -14.00 -0.06 -7.52
CA LEU A 49 -13.68 -1.38 -6.96
C LEU A 49 -14.19 -1.53 -5.53
N ILE A 50 -14.15 -0.45 -4.73
CA ILE A 50 -14.73 -0.45 -3.38
C ILE A 50 -16.24 -0.69 -3.43
N VAL A 51 -16.98 0.05 -4.25
CA VAL A 51 -18.43 -0.11 -4.41
C VAL A 51 -18.80 -1.51 -4.91
N GLU A 52 -17.99 -2.09 -5.79
CA GLU A 52 -18.16 -3.47 -6.26
C GLU A 52 -18.02 -4.47 -5.11
N PHE A 53 -16.98 -4.35 -4.30
CA PHE A 53 -16.81 -5.19 -3.11
C PHE A 53 -17.95 -5.02 -2.10
N GLU A 54 -18.39 -3.78 -1.82
CA GLU A 54 -19.52 -3.49 -0.94
C GLU A 54 -20.78 -4.24 -1.37
N LYS A 55 -21.09 -4.23 -2.67
CA LYS A 55 -22.23 -4.96 -3.24
C LYS A 55 -22.07 -6.48 -3.11
N GLN A 56 -20.89 -7.00 -3.45
CA GLN A 56 -20.63 -8.45 -3.40
C GLN A 56 -20.66 -9.00 -1.98
N ALA A 57 -20.14 -8.25 -1.04
CA ALA A 57 -19.98 -8.69 0.35
C ALA A 57 -21.16 -8.30 1.26
N GLY A 58 -22.06 -7.40 0.81
CA GLY A 58 -23.16 -6.87 1.62
C GLY A 58 -22.67 -6.00 2.78
N VAL A 59 -21.59 -5.24 2.59
CA VAL A 59 -20.90 -4.48 3.64
C VAL A 59 -20.70 -3.03 3.20
N LYS A 60 -20.23 -2.18 4.12
CA LYS A 60 -19.72 -0.86 3.84
C LYS A 60 -18.20 -0.83 4.02
N VAL A 61 -17.48 -0.12 3.14
CA VAL A 61 -16.04 0.12 3.28
C VAL A 61 -15.80 1.60 3.55
N VAL A 62 -15.17 1.90 4.66
CA VAL A 62 -14.72 3.26 5.00
C VAL A 62 -13.23 3.33 4.74
N VAL A 63 -12.82 4.23 3.86
CA VAL A 63 -11.43 4.44 3.50
C VAL A 63 -10.90 5.65 4.23
N ASP A 64 -9.75 5.49 4.88
CA ASP A 64 -8.92 6.55 5.41
C ASP A 64 -7.54 6.47 4.78
N THR A 65 -6.81 7.58 4.69
CA THR A 65 -5.55 7.64 3.97
C THR A 65 -4.42 8.20 4.82
N PHE A 66 -3.18 7.85 4.44
CA PHE A 66 -1.95 8.38 5.01
C PHE A 66 -0.98 8.80 3.90
N GLY A 67 -0.09 9.73 4.22
CA GLY A 67 0.92 10.25 3.30
C GLY A 67 2.31 9.63 3.48
N SER A 68 2.56 8.93 4.61
CA SER A 68 3.83 8.26 4.87
C SER A 68 3.67 7.05 5.79
N ASN A 69 4.64 6.11 5.74
CA ASN A 69 4.67 4.98 6.67
C ASN A 69 4.81 5.42 8.13
N GLU A 70 5.52 6.52 8.37
CA GLU A 70 5.69 7.10 9.70
C GLU A 70 4.38 7.64 10.25
N GLU A 71 3.54 8.27 9.41
CA GLU A 71 2.19 8.71 9.77
C GLU A 71 1.30 7.52 10.12
N LEU A 72 1.29 6.47 9.27
CA LEU A 72 0.59 5.23 9.55
C LEU A 72 0.99 4.68 10.93
N LEU A 73 2.30 4.52 11.16
CA LEU A 73 2.83 3.96 12.40
C LEU A 73 2.46 4.81 13.61
N ALA A 74 2.67 6.13 13.53
CA ALA A 74 2.36 7.06 14.62
C ALA A 74 0.87 7.03 14.99
N LYS A 75 -0.02 6.96 14.00
CA LYS A 75 -1.47 6.88 14.21
C LYS A 75 -1.87 5.60 14.94
N LEU A 76 -1.28 4.46 14.58
CA LEU A 76 -1.54 3.17 15.23
C LEU A 76 -0.94 3.12 16.64
N GLN A 77 0.27 3.64 16.85
CA GLN A 77 0.92 3.74 18.17
C GLN A 77 0.17 4.70 19.10
N GLY A 78 -0.43 5.76 18.55
CA GLY A 78 -1.29 6.70 19.27
C GLY A 78 -2.62 6.09 19.75
N GLY A 79 -2.84 4.78 19.52
CA GLY A 79 -4.02 4.06 19.99
C GLY A 79 -5.22 4.17 19.05
N ALA A 80 -5.04 4.56 17.80
CA ALA A 80 -6.10 4.51 16.82
C ALA A 80 -6.54 3.06 16.62
N THR A 81 -7.75 2.76 17.09
CA THR A 81 -8.41 1.47 16.93
C THR A 81 -9.52 1.59 15.89
N GLY A 82 -9.89 0.47 15.29
CA GLY A 82 -11.04 0.44 14.36
C GLY A 82 -10.65 0.24 12.91
N TYR A 83 -9.37 0.32 12.55
CA TYR A 83 -8.91 -0.10 11.24
C TYR A 83 -8.79 -1.61 11.15
N ASP A 84 -9.22 -2.18 10.02
CA ASP A 84 -9.19 -3.62 9.78
C ASP A 84 -8.03 -4.01 8.86
N VAL A 85 -7.88 -3.32 7.72
CA VAL A 85 -6.83 -3.55 6.73
C VAL A 85 -6.00 -2.29 6.58
N ALA A 86 -4.68 -2.44 6.54
CA ALA A 86 -3.75 -1.36 6.20
C ALA A 86 -2.79 -1.77 5.07
N VAL A 87 -2.11 -0.77 4.46
CA VAL A 87 -1.21 -0.99 3.31
C VAL A 87 0.16 -0.37 3.58
N PRO A 88 0.94 -0.88 4.55
CA PRO A 88 2.31 -0.45 4.77
C PRO A 88 3.25 -0.90 3.65
N SER A 89 4.36 -0.20 3.48
CA SER A 89 5.47 -0.68 2.66
C SER A 89 6.24 -1.82 3.34
N ASP A 90 7.04 -2.54 2.58
CA ASP A 90 7.81 -3.73 2.96
C ASP A 90 8.58 -3.60 4.28
N PHE A 91 9.46 -2.60 4.41
CA PHE A 91 10.23 -2.39 5.64
C PHE A 91 9.33 -2.08 6.87
N MET A 92 8.20 -1.39 6.64
CA MET A 92 7.25 -1.06 7.69
C MET A 92 6.49 -2.29 8.19
N VAL A 93 6.25 -3.29 7.33
CA VAL A 93 5.70 -4.59 7.76
C VAL A 93 6.56 -5.20 8.86
N SER A 94 7.90 -5.23 8.69
CA SER A 94 8.82 -5.74 9.71
C SER A 94 8.70 -4.99 11.04
N ILE A 95 8.62 -3.66 10.97
CA ILE A 95 8.50 -2.79 12.15
C ILE A 95 7.18 -3.08 12.87
N MET A 96 6.07 -3.08 12.14
CA MET A 96 4.74 -3.29 12.70
C MET A 96 4.58 -4.71 13.27
N ALA A 97 5.14 -5.73 12.62
CA ALA A 97 5.11 -7.11 13.11
C ALA A 97 5.87 -7.24 14.44
N ARG A 98 7.08 -6.68 14.54
CA ARG A 98 7.87 -6.68 15.80
C ARG A 98 7.19 -5.93 16.94
N GLN A 99 6.42 -4.90 16.63
CA GLN A 99 5.65 -4.14 17.63
C GLN A 99 4.31 -4.80 17.98
N GLY A 100 3.97 -5.97 17.37
CA GLY A 100 2.73 -6.68 17.65
C GLY A 100 1.47 -5.96 17.16
N LEU A 101 1.59 -5.09 16.15
CA LEU A 101 0.48 -4.32 15.58
C LEU A 101 -0.30 -5.12 14.53
N LEU A 102 0.26 -6.23 14.02
CA LEU A 102 -0.32 -7.05 12.97
C LEU A 102 -0.96 -8.33 13.52
N ALA A 103 -2.05 -8.76 12.89
CA ALA A 103 -2.61 -10.09 13.07
C ALA A 103 -1.94 -11.06 12.11
N GLU A 104 -1.80 -12.31 12.52
CA GLU A 104 -1.37 -13.38 11.63
C GLU A 104 -2.47 -13.67 10.60
N LEU A 105 -2.06 -13.85 9.36
CA LEU A 105 -2.95 -14.17 8.25
C LEU A 105 -3.22 -15.68 8.21
N GLN A 106 -4.43 -16.03 7.84
CA GLN A 106 -4.82 -17.42 7.54
C GLN A 106 -4.82 -17.57 6.01
N LEU A 107 -3.68 -17.98 5.45
CA LEU A 107 -3.46 -18.00 3.99
C LEU A 107 -4.43 -18.91 3.25
N GLU A 108 -4.97 -19.94 3.92
CA GLU A 108 -6.03 -20.80 3.39
C GLU A 108 -7.33 -20.05 3.08
N GLN A 109 -7.56 -18.91 3.75
CA GLN A 109 -8.71 -18.03 3.51
C GLN A 109 -8.42 -16.95 2.44
N ILE A 110 -7.19 -16.91 1.91
CA ILE A 110 -6.76 -15.98 0.88
C ILE A 110 -6.26 -16.78 -0.35
N PRO A 111 -7.13 -17.52 -1.05
CA PRO A 111 -6.72 -18.40 -2.15
C PRO A 111 -5.95 -17.68 -3.26
N ASN A 112 -6.23 -16.38 -3.50
CA ASN A 112 -5.54 -15.58 -4.50
C ASN A 112 -4.07 -15.26 -4.11
N ALA A 113 -3.65 -15.46 -2.87
CA ALA A 113 -2.24 -15.36 -2.48
C ALA A 113 -1.35 -16.40 -3.19
N LYS A 114 -1.92 -17.54 -3.64
CA LYS A 114 -1.21 -18.54 -4.46
C LYS A 114 -0.85 -18.03 -5.86
N LEU A 115 -1.44 -16.92 -6.28
CA LEU A 115 -1.23 -16.32 -7.60
C LEU A 115 -0.13 -15.27 -7.61
N LEU A 116 0.55 -15.04 -6.49
CA LEU A 116 1.72 -14.16 -6.42
C LEU A 116 2.83 -14.65 -7.36
N PHE A 117 3.58 -13.72 -7.95
CA PHE A 117 4.85 -14.09 -8.59
C PHE A 117 5.76 -14.78 -7.58
N GLU A 118 6.56 -15.73 -8.02
CA GLU A 118 7.48 -16.48 -7.14
C GLU A 118 8.42 -15.55 -6.37
N ARG A 119 8.88 -14.46 -7.01
CA ARG A 119 9.75 -13.44 -6.41
C ARG A 119 9.10 -12.65 -5.26
N PHE A 120 7.77 -12.68 -5.14
CA PHE A 120 7.02 -12.06 -4.04
C PHE A 120 6.56 -13.06 -2.98
N GLN A 121 6.98 -14.30 -3.11
CA GLN A 121 6.88 -15.30 -2.06
C GLN A 121 8.18 -15.31 -1.25
N ARG A 122 8.10 -15.50 0.05
CA ARG A 122 9.27 -15.56 0.96
C ARG A 122 10.17 -14.31 0.94
N LEU A 123 9.53 -13.15 1.00
CA LEU A 123 10.26 -11.88 1.06
C LEU A 123 11.00 -11.72 2.40
N PRO A 124 12.18 -11.06 2.43
CA PRO A 124 13.02 -10.97 3.63
C PRO A 124 12.32 -10.35 4.85
N PHE A 125 11.35 -9.50 4.64
CA PHE A 125 10.63 -8.81 5.69
C PHE A 125 9.47 -9.63 6.28
N ASP A 126 8.96 -10.66 5.57
CA ASP A 126 7.90 -11.58 6.01
C ASP A 126 7.99 -12.90 5.20
N PRO A 127 8.97 -13.77 5.49
CA PRO A 127 9.33 -14.92 4.63
C PRO A 127 8.21 -15.94 4.41
N ASP A 128 7.27 -16.03 5.35
CA ASP A 128 6.17 -16.99 5.32
C ASP A 128 4.82 -16.35 4.95
N ASN A 129 4.82 -15.07 4.56
CA ASN A 129 3.60 -14.27 4.39
C ASN A 129 2.68 -14.37 5.63
N ARG A 130 3.29 -14.42 6.80
CA ARG A 130 2.60 -14.61 8.08
C ARG A 130 1.74 -13.40 8.44
N TYR A 131 2.19 -12.21 8.10
CA TYR A 131 1.55 -10.96 8.48
C TYR A 131 1.09 -10.12 7.29
N SER A 132 1.60 -10.40 6.09
CA SER A 132 1.42 -9.52 4.94
C SER A 132 1.27 -10.27 3.63
N ILE A 133 0.53 -9.68 2.70
CA ILE A 133 0.48 -10.12 1.31
C ILE A 133 0.95 -8.96 0.43
N PRO A 134 2.03 -9.12 -0.35
CA PRO A 134 2.44 -8.15 -1.37
C PRO A 134 1.27 -7.80 -2.29
N TYR A 135 1.03 -6.51 -2.49
CA TYR A 135 -0.12 -6.01 -3.24
C TYR A 135 0.32 -5.29 -4.52
N LEU A 136 0.88 -4.11 -4.36
CA LEU A 136 1.47 -3.34 -5.45
C LEU A 136 2.97 -3.25 -5.25
N TRP A 137 3.71 -3.15 -6.34
CA TRP A 137 5.17 -3.06 -6.29
C TRP A 137 5.71 -2.20 -7.43
N GLY A 138 6.94 -1.82 -7.31
CA GLY A 138 7.63 -1.08 -8.34
C GLY A 138 9.12 -0.94 -8.07
N THR A 139 9.76 -0.14 -8.90
CA THR A 139 11.18 0.20 -8.79
C THR A 139 11.35 1.70 -8.68
N VAL A 140 12.47 2.11 -8.11
CA VAL A 140 12.92 3.49 -8.15
C VAL A 140 13.98 3.63 -9.22
N GLY A 141 13.84 4.67 -10.03
CA GLY A 141 14.72 4.94 -11.16
C GLY A 141 14.76 6.40 -11.55
N ILE A 142 15.21 6.66 -12.77
CA ILE A 142 15.29 7.99 -13.37
C ILE A 142 14.22 8.13 -14.44
N GLY A 143 13.24 9.04 -14.22
CA GLY A 143 12.43 9.61 -15.28
C GLY A 143 13.20 10.71 -15.98
N TYR A 144 13.22 10.71 -17.31
CA TYR A 144 13.95 11.73 -18.07
C TYR A 144 13.25 12.12 -19.36
N ASP A 145 13.44 13.36 -19.79
CA ASP A 145 12.98 13.85 -21.09
C ASP A 145 14.07 13.60 -22.15
N SER A 146 13.81 12.66 -23.06
CA SER A 146 14.75 12.27 -24.13
C SER A 146 15.03 13.38 -25.16
N ASN A 147 14.22 14.44 -25.19
CA ASN A 147 14.50 15.63 -26.01
C ASN A 147 15.59 16.51 -25.39
N VAL A 148 15.87 16.39 -24.11
CA VAL A 148 16.84 17.18 -23.36
C VAL A 148 18.04 16.33 -22.94
N ILE A 149 17.81 15.09 -22.59
CA ILE A 149 18.81 14.16 -22.06
C ILE A 149 19.17 13.15 -23.15
N SER A 150 20.35 13.29 -23.72
CA SER A 150 20.87 12.38 -24.72
C SER A 150 22.39 12.22 -24.53
N PRO A 151 22.95 11.00 -24.62
CA PRO A 151 22.25 9.72 -24.73
C PRO A 151 21.41 9.37 -23.51
N GLN A 152 20.63 8.26 -23.57
CA GLN A 152 19.91 7.72 -22.42
C GLN A 152 20.84 7.58 -21.22
N PRO A 153 20.45 8.07 -20.03
CA PRO A 153 21.26 7.92 -18.83
C PRO A 153 21.33 6.45 -18.42
N ASP A 154 22.52 5.93 -18.15
CA ASP A 154 22.76 4.57 -17.70
C ASP A 154 23.24 4.49 -16.24
N SER A 155 23.48 5.63 -15.62
CA SER A 155 24.04 5.76 -14.27
C SER A 155 23.32 6.86 -13.48
N TRP A 156 23.19 6.62 -12.16
CA TRP A 156 22.71 7.64 -11.21
C TRP A 156 23.59 8.91 -11.23
N THR A 157 24.85 8.83 -11.67
CA THR A 157 25.78 9.98 -11.70
C THR A 157 25.27 11.13 -12.56
N VAL A 158 24.34 10.89 -13.49
CA VAL A 158 23.67 11.96 -14.26
C VAL A 158 23.00 13.00 -13.37
N LEU A 159 22.56 12.61 -12.17
CA LEU A 159 21.96 13.51 -11.19
C LEU A 159 22.98 14.44 -10.50
N TRP A 160 24.28 14.26 -10.77
CA TRP A 160 25.38 15.15 -10.34
C TRP A 160 25.97 15.95 -11.50
N ASP A 161 25.40 15.83 -12.70
CA ASP A 161 25.91 16.55 -13.87
C ASP A 161 25.50 18.03 -13.82
N PRO A 162 26.46 18.98 -13.77
CA PRO A 162 26.18 20.41 -13.68
C PRO A 162 25.45 20.98 -14.91
N ARG A 163 25.45 20.28 -16.03
CA ARG A 163 24.69 20.67 -17.24
C ARG A 163 23.17 20.72 -16.95
N TYR A 164 22.71 19.95 -16.00
CA TYR A 164 21.28 19.83 -15.63
C TYR A 164 20.92 20.58 -14.35
N LYS A 165 21.78 21.54 -13.93
CA LYS A 165 21.48 22.37 -12.74
C LYS A 165 20.13 23.06 -12.87
N GLY A 166 19.30 22.92 -11.82
CA GLY A 166 17.94 23.46 -11.77
C GLY A 166 16.92 22.69 -12.64
N LYS A 167 17.32 21.53 -13.21
CA LYS A 167 16.47 20.64 -14.02
C LYS A 167 16.33 19.25 -13.42
N ILE A 168 16.70 19.06 -12.16
CA ILE A 168 16.66 17.80 -11.44
C ILE A 168 15.62 17.88 -10.32
N SER A 169 14.73 16.89 -10.24
CA SER A 169 13.88 16.63 -9.10
C SER A 169 14.37 15.37 -8.38
N MET A 170 14.43 15.43 -7.05
CA MET A 170 14.68 14.27 -6.18
C MET A 170 13.43 13.96 -5.36
N LEU A 171 13.22 12.71 -5.00
CA LEU A 171 12.19 12.35 -4.02
C LEU A 171 12.45 13.07 -2.68
N ASN A 172 11.40 13.45 -1.98
CA ASN A 172 11.46 13.91 -0.60
C ASN A 172 11.33 12.70 0.35
N ASP A 173 12.19 11.71 0.11
CA ASP A 173 12.31 10.49 0.90
C ASP A 173 13.78 10.27 1.24
N GLN A 174 14.09 10.28 2.54
CA GLN A 174 15.48 10.20 3.00
C GLN A 174 16.13 8.87 2.64
N ARG A 175 15.39 7.75 2.73
CA ARG A 175 15.92 6.41 2.45
C ARG A 175 16.26 6.27 0.98
N GLU A 176 15.37 6.72 0.10
CA GLU A 176 15.58 6.68 -1.35
C GLU A 176 16.73 7.59 -1.78
N VAL A 177 16.79 8.81 -1.25
CA VAL A 177 17.87 9.77 -1.60
C VAL A 177 19.24 9.26 -1.14
N PHE A 178 19.34 8.72 0.09
CA PHE A 178 20.59 8.09 0.56
C PHE A 178 20.91 6.84 -0.25
N GLY A 179 19.90 6.04 -0.60
CA GLY A 179 20.03 4.85 -1.44
C GLY A 179 20.73 5.16 -2.77
N VAL A 180 20.32 6.23 -3.46
CA VAL A 180 20.97 6.67 -4.70
C VAL A 180 22.46 6.99 -4.49
N ALA A 181 22.81 7.74 -3.44
CA ALA A 181 24.20 8.07 -3.15
C ALA A 181 25.04 6.82 -2.83
N LEU A 182 24.49 5.90 -2.03
CA LEU A 182 25.11 4.62 -1.70
C LEU A 182 25.37 3.78 -2.96
N ARG A 183 24.37 3.66 -3.84
CA ARG A 183 24.49 2.91 -5.10
C ARG A 183 25.58 3.49 -6.00
N VAL A 184 25.65 4.82 -6.16
CA VAL A 184 26.73 5.49 -6.90
C VAL A 184 28.11 5.19 -6.30
N MET A 185 28.20 4.95 -5.00
CA MET A 185 29.44 4.59 -4.31
C MET A 185 29.72 3.08 -4.34
N GLY A 186 28.90 2.27 -5.02
CA GLY A 186 29.03 0.81 -5.06
C GLY A 186 28.70 0.12 -3.74
N GLN A 187 27.92 0.81 -2.89
CA GLN A 187 27.49 0.28 -1.59
C GLN A 187 26.04 -0.24 -1.64
N SER A 188 25.70 -1.15 -0.73
CA SER A 188 24.32 -1.53 -0.50
C SER A 188 23.51 -0.31 0.01
N LEU A 189 22.27 -0.15 -0.49
CA LEU A 189 21.36 0.89 0.03
C LEU A 189 20.97 0.65 1.50
N ASN A 190 21.27 -0.55 2.03
CA ASN A 190 21.05 -0.92 3.44
C ASN A 190 22.33 -0.83 4.30
N SER A 191 23.35 -0.11 3.84
CA SER A 191 24.60 0.06 4.61
C SER A 191 24.33 0.74 5.95
N ARG A 192 24.88 0.14 7.03
CA ARG A 192 24.84 0.70 8.41
C ARG A 192 26.19 1.25 8.87
N ASP A 193 27.20 1.22 8.01
CA ASP A 193 28.52 1.75 8.34
C ASP A 193 28.46 3.28 8.47
N PRO A 194 28.73 3.86 9.66
CA PRO A 194 28.69 5.30 9.87
C PRO A 194 29.63 6.08 8.94
N ALA A 195 30.81 5.52 8.60
CA ALA A 195 31.75 6.17 7.70
C ALA A 195 31.20 6.25 6.27
N VAL A 196 30.55 5.18 5.80
CA VAL A 196 29.88 5.12 4.50
C VAL A 196 28.72 6.11 4.45
N ILE A 197 27.91 6.19 5.51
CA ILE A 197 26.79 7.14 5.61
C ILE A 197 27.27 8.60 5.58
N VAL A 198 28.38 8.92 6.26
CA VAL A 198 28.98 10.26 6.21
C VAL A 198 29.45 10.60 4.81
N GLN A 199 30.07 9.66 4.08
CA GLN A 199 30.46 9.85 2.69
C GLN A 199 29.26 10.04 1.76
N ALA A 200 28.21 9.24 1.91
CA ALA A 200 26.96 9.40 1.16
C ALA A 200 26.33 10.77 1.40
N LYS A 201 26.29 11.24 2.64
CA LYS A 201 25.85 12.60 2.99
C LYS A 201 26.68 13.66 2.28
N ALA A 202 28.02 13.57 2.31
CA ALA A 202 28.89 14.51 1.64
C ALA A 202 28.62 14.55 0.11
N LYS A 203 28.40 13.39 -0.49
CA LYS A 203 28.05 13.26 -1.91
C LYS A 203 26.71 13.92 -2.21
N LEU A 204 25.68 13.74 -1.39
CA LEU A 204 24.37 14.41 -1.52
C LEU A 204 24.48 15.93 -1.35
N LEU A 205 25.32 16.40 -0.42
CA LEU A 205 25.56 17.83 -0.25
C LEU A 205 26.19 18.45 -1.50
N SER A 206 27.06 17.72 -2.23
CA SER A 206 27.63 18.21 -3.49
C SER A 206 26.59 18.24 -4.63
N GLN A 207 25.55 17.40 -4.59
CA GLN A 207 24.45 17.40 -5.54
C GLN A 207 23.43 18.52 -5.27
N LYS A 208 23.19 18.83 -4.01
CA LYS A 208 22.13 19.74 -3.59
C LYS A 208 22.03 21.05 -4.38
N PRO A 209 23.14 21.74 -4.77
CA PRO A 209 23.09 22.95 -5.58
C PRO A 209 22.56 22.76 -7.00
N LEU A 210 22.48 21.50 -7.49
CA LEU A 210 22.00 21.16 -8.82
C LEU A 210 20.50 20.85 -8.82
N VAL A 211 19.96 20.43 -7.68
CA VAL A 211 18.56 20.02 -7.53
C VAL A 211 17.64 21.23 -7.54
N LYS A 212 16.60 21.20 -8.37
CA LYS A 212 15.53 22.20 -8.37
C LYS A 212 14.63 22.05 -7.17
N THR A 213 14.20 20.80 -6.87
CA THR A 213 13.25 20.53 -5.79
C THR A 213 13.38 19.11 -5.27
N TYR A 214 12.96 18.93 -4.02
CA TYR A 214 12.68 17.62 -3.40
C TYR A 214 11.18 17.49 -3.25
N THR A 215 10.57 16.49 -3.92
CA THR A 215 9.13 16.23 -3.87
C THR A 215 8.84 14.77 -4.18
N SER A 216 7.90 14.18 -3.44
CA SER A 216 7.39 12.83 -3.68
C SER A 216 6.00 12.82 -4.32
N GLU A 217 5.38 13.99 -4.49
CA GLU A 217 3.97 14.09 -4.89
C GLU A 217 3.76 14.44 -6.37
N ASN A 218 4.57 15.31 -6.95
CA ASN A 218 4.29 15.93 -8.26
C ASN A 218 5.47 15.93 -9.24
N TYR A 219 6.49 15.10 -9.04
CA TYR A 219 7.66 15.05 -9.92
C TYR A 219 7.31 14.58 -11.35
N ASP A 220 6.23 13.81 -11.52
CA ASP A 220 5.66 13.46 -12.81
C ASP A 220 5.13 14.70 -13.55
N GLN A 221 4.41 15.59 -12.87
CA GLN A 221 3.91 16.84 -13.44
C GLN A 221 5.06 17.79 -13.80
N LEU A 222 6.13 17.81 -13.00
CA LEU A 222 7.33 18.60 -13.31
C LEU A 222 8.05 18.08 -14.57
N LEU A 223 8.04 16.77 -14.82
CA LEU A 223 8.52 16.19 -16.07
C LEU A 223 7.62 16.55 -17.25
N ILE A 224 6.29 16.41 -17.09
CA ILE A 224 5.30 16.72 -18.14
C ILE A 224 5.41 18.18 -18.55
N SER A 225 5.49 19.10 -17.61
CA SER A 225 5.61 20.54 -17.89
C SER A 225 6.99 20.94 -18.48
N GLY A 226 8.01 20.08 -18.33
CA GLY A 226 9.39 20.39 -18.69
C GLY A 226 10.11 21.34 -17.72
N GLU A 227 9.54 21.52 -16.54
CA GLU A 227 10.21 22.24 -15.46
C GLU A 227 11.47 21.51 -15.00
N VAL A 228 11.45 20.18 -14.98
CA VAL A 228 12.63 19.34 -14.80
C VAL A 228 12.82 18.44 -16.02
N ALA A 229 14.06 18.04 -16.26
CA ALA A 229 14.43 17.11 -17.32
C ALA A 229 14.83 15.73 -16.77
N LEU A 230 15.13 15.67 -15.49
CA LEU A 230 15.51 14.47 -14.74
C LEU A 230 14.71 14.41 -13.43
N ALA A 231 14.13 13.27 -13.15
CA ALA A 231 13.43 13.01 -11.88
C ALA A 231 13.86 11.66 -11.29
N HIS A 232 14.40 11.68 -10.09
CA HIS A 232 14.49 10.51 -9.24
C HIS A 232 13.09 10.17 -8.72
N GLY A 233 12.55 8.98 -9.05
CA GLY A 233 11.16 8.69 -8.71
C GLY A 233 10.74 7.24 -8.89
N TRP A 234 9.56 6.95 -8.36
CA TRP A 234 8.89 5.66 -8.53
C TRP A 234 8.36 5.49 -9.95
N GLY A 235 8.60 4.32 -10.52
CA GLY A 235 8.30 4.02 -11.92
C GLY A 235 6.85 4.28 -12.32
N GLY A 236 5.87 3.96 -11.47
CA GLY A 236 4.45 4.15 -11.80
C GLY A 236 4.06 5.60 -12.05
N ALA A 237 4.59 6.55 -11.26
CA ALA A 237 4.35 7.97 -11.51
C ALA A 237 5.05 8.43 -12.80
N VAL A 238 6.27 7.96 -13.06
CA VAL A 238 6.93 8.25 -14.35
C VAL A 238 6.14 7.62 -15.51
N ALA A 239 5.53 6.45 -15.34
CA ALA A 239 4.68 5.85 -16.37
C ALA A 239 3.42 6.69 -16.66
N ARG A 240 2.90 7.43 -15.68
CA ARG A 240 1.84 8.43 -15.94
C ARG A 240 2.37 9.55 -16.83
N ALA A 241 3.55 10.08 -16.49
CA ALA A 241 4.18 11.13 -17.30
C ALA A 241 4.49 10.67 -18.73
N MET A 242 4.96 9.43 -18.92
CA MET A 242 5.23 8.83 -20.23
C MET A 242 3.97 8.75 -21.11
N ALA A 243 2.80 8.50 -20.50
CA ALA A 243 1.53 8.44 -21.24
C ALA A 243 1.07 9.83 -21.73
N GLU A 244 1.37 10.89 -20.99
CA GLU A 244 1.00 12.26 -21.36
C GLU A 244 2.04 12.90 -22.29
N ARG A 245 3.33 12.59 -22.09
CA ARG A 245 4.42 13.14 -22.88
C ARG A 245 5.38 12.03 -23.32
N PRO A 246 5.28 11.55 -24.59
CA PRO A 246 6.02 10.39 -25.09
C PRO A 246 7.55 10.54 -25.09
N SER A 247 8.08 11.79 -25.01
CA SER A 247 9.53 12.04 -24.85
C SER A 247 10.05 11.66 -23.46
N ILE A 248 9.16 11.55 -22.47
CA ILE A 248 9.55 11.07 -21.14
C ILE A 248 9.81 9.57 -21.20
N LYS A 249 10.92 9.15 -20.62
CA LYS A 249 11.38 7.76 -20.54
C LYS A 249 11.74 7.44 -19.10
N TYR A 250 11.89 6.14 -18.83
CA TYR A 250 12.29 5.64 -17.52
C TYR A 250 13.43 4.65 -17.65
N VAL A 251 14.36 4.70 -16.71
CA VAL A 251 15.46 3.74 -16.61
C VAL A 251 15.82 3.47 -15.15
N VAL A 252 16.08 2.20 -14.83
CA VAL A 252 16.82 1.83 -13.63
C VAL A 252 18.29 1.77 -13.98
N PRO A 253 19.15 2.62 -13.39
CA PRO A 253 20.57 2.70 -13.71
C PRO A 253 21.33 1.40 -13.45
N LYS A 254 22.53 1.29 -14.01
CA LYS A 254 23.39 0.08 -13.92
C LYS A 254 23.82 -0.25 -12.49
N GLU A 255 23.93 0.75 -11.63
CA GLU A 255 24.25 0.55 -10.21
C GLU A 255 23.08 -0.10 -9.45
N GLY A 256 21.92 -0.24 -10.09
CA GLY A 256 20.70 -0.75 -9.47
C GLY A 256 19.96 0.31 -8.67
N GLY A 257 18.98 -0.10 -7.91
CA GLY A 257 18.13 0.79 -7.13
C GLY A 257 17.23 0.01 -6.19
N THR A 258 16.20 0.66 -5.68
CA THR A 258 15.21 0.06 -4.80
C THR A 258 14.16 -0.70 -5.61
N ILE A 259 13.85 -1.92 -5.17
CA ILE A 259 12.55 -2.55 -5.39
C ILE A 259 11.75 -2.41 -4.10
N TRP A 260 10.49 -2.06 -4.22
CA TRP A 260 9.58 -1.89 -3.09
C TRP A 260 8.27 -2.63 -3.33
N SER A 261 7.60 -3.00 -2.24
CA SER A 261 6.23 -3.53 -2.28
C SER A 261 5.42 -2.96 -1.14
N ASP A 262 4.24 -2.45 -1.47
CA ASP A 262 3.22 -2.15 -0.48
C ASP A 262 2.37 -3.39 -0.25
N CYS A 263 2.12 -3.70 1.01
CA CYS A 263 1.58 -4.97 1.44
C CYS A 263 0.24 -4.80 2.14
N LEU A 264 -0.71 -5.68 1.83
CA LEU A 264 -1.97 -5.79 2.56
C LEU A 264 -1.73 -6.51 3.89
N VAL A 265 -2.09 -5.87 4.99
CA VAL A 265 -1.99 -6.43 6.35
C VAL A 265 -3.32 -6.32 7.08
N VAL A 266 -3.57 -7.25 8.02
CA VAL A 266 -4.70 -7.15 8.95
C VAL A 266 -4.17 -6.62 10.29
N LEU A 267 -4.81 -5.58 10.83
CA LEU A 267 -4.38 -5.01 12.09
C LEU A 267 -4.79 -5.88 13.28
N LYS A 268 -3.92 -5.95 14.30
CA LYS A 268 -4.14 -6.76 15.50
C LYS A 268 -5.43 -6.42 16.22
N THR A 269 -5.84 -5.15 16.18
CA THR A 269 -7.04 -4.60 16.81
C THR A 269 -8.31 -4.81 16.00
N SER A 270 -8.22 -5.33 14.76
CA SER A 270 -9.39 -5.61 13.93
C SER A 270 -10.36 -6.57 14.62
N ARG A 271 -11.63 -6.20 14.61
CA ARG A 271 -12.76 -7.02 15.06
C ARG A 271 -13.46 -7.75 13.90
N ASN A 272 -13.07 -7.42 12.65
CA ASN A 272 -13.69 -7.92 11.43
C ASN A 272 -12.70 -8.73 10.58
N ARG A 273 -11.91 -9.61 11.20
CA ARG A 273 -10.78 -10.31 10.53
C ARG A 273 -11.22 -11.11 9.32
N ASP A 274 -12.34 -11.82 9.40
CA ASP A 274 -12.87 -12.59 8.26
C ASP A 274 -13.23 -11.67 7.09
N LEU A 275 -13.84 -10.52 7.38
CA LEU A 275 -14.16 -9.54 6.36
C LEU A 275 -12.89 -8.90 5.78
N ALA A 276 -11.89 -8.59 6.61
CA ALA A 276 -10.59 -8.10 6.19
C ALA A 276 -9.89 -9.09 5.25
N THR A 277 -9.90 -10.36 5.60
CA THR A 277 -9.33 -11.45 4.79
C THR A 277 -10.04 -11.59 3.43
N ARG A 278 -11.38 -11.53 3.43
CA ARG A 278 -12.17 -11.52 2.17
C ARG A 278 -11.85 -10.31 1.30
N PHE A 279 -11.66 -9.14 1.90
CA PHE A 279 -11.30 -7.93 1.18
C PHE A 279 -9.90 -8.02 0.57
N ILE A 280 -8.92 -8.53 1.33
CA ILE A 280 -7.58 -8.82 0.82
C ILE A 280 -7.65 -9.78 -0.38
N ASN A 281 -8.40 -10.88 -0.24
CA ASN A 281 -8.55 -11.84 -1.34
C ASN A 281 -9.21 -11.21 -2.58
N TYR A 282 -10.19 -10.32 -2.40
CA TYR A 282 -10.81 -9.57 -3.48
C TYR A 282 -9.82 -8.65 -4.20
N LEU A 283 -9.01 -7.88 -3.47
CA LEU A 283 -7.99 -7.00 -4.05
C LEU A 283 -6.92 -7.77 -4.84
N LEU A 284 -6.70 -9.04 -4.48
CA LEU A 284 -5.78 -9.95 -5.17
C LEU A 284 -6.45 -10.73 -6.31
N ASP A 285 -7.75 -10.59 -6.57
CA ASP A 285 -8.38 -11.20 -7.75
C ASP A 285 -7.68 -10.72 -9.02
N PRO A 286 -7.37 -11.60 -9.99
CA PRO A 286 -6.63 -11.21 -11.18
C PRO A 286 -7.25 -10.05 -11.96
N THR A 287 -8.58 -10.01 -12.06
CA THR A 287 -9.31 -8.96 -12.79
C THR A 287 -9.27 -7.64 -12.02
N VAL A 288 -9.49 -7.69 -10.70
CA VAL A 288 -9.43 -6.52 -9.81
C VAL A 288 -8.02 -5.95 -9.79
N ALA A 289 -7.02 -6.81 -9.65
CA ALA A 289 -5.61 -6.44 -9.61
C ALA A 289 -5.14 -5.82 -10.94
N ALA A 290 -5.59 -6.35 -12.09
CA ALA A 290 -5.29 -5.76 -13.39
C ALA A 290 -5.93 -4.38 -13.56
N ARG A 291 -7.20 -4.21 -13.16
CA ARG A 291 -7.89 -2.90 -13.18
C ARG A 291 -7.20 -1.90 -12.26
N THR A 292 -6.69 -2.35 -11.12
CA THR A 292 -5.88 -1.53 -10.22
C THR A 292 -4.60 -1.07 -10.90
N THR A 293 -3.84 -1.99 -11.52
CA THR A 293 -2.62 -1.64 -12.28
C THR A 293 -2.92 -0.68 -13.43
N ASN A 294 -3.96 -0.91 -14.21
CA ASN A 294 -4.34 -0.05 -15.32
C ASN A 294 -4.63 1.39 -14.86
N ARG A 295 -5.22 1.54 -13.68
CA ARG A 295 -5.53 2.85 -13.11
C ARG A 295 -4.29 3.53 -12.50
N LEU A 296 -3.57 2.80 -11.63
CA LEU A 296 -2.51 3.38 -10.78
C LEU A 296 -1.14 3.39 -11.45
N ARG A 297 -0.96 2.54 -12.47
CA ARG A 297 0.30 2.30 -13.19
C ARG A 297 1.42 1.73 -12.30
N PHE A 298 1.07 1.15 -11.16
CA PHE A 298 1.94 0.30 -10.35
C PHE A 298 1.62 -1.16 -10.62
N ALA A 299 2.66 -2.00 -10.68
CA ALA A 299 2.48 -3.41 -10.98
C ALA A 299 1.80 -4.16 -9.84
N SER A 300 0.87 -5.05 -10.15
CA SER A 300 0.35 -6.00 -9.17
C SER A 300 1.34 -7.13 -8.92
N SER A 301 1.39 -7.61 -7.69
CA SER A 301 2.13 -8.82 -7.30
C SER A 301 1.49 -10.12 -7.83
N ASN A 302 0.25 -10.06 -8.32
CA ASN A 302 -0.45 -11.21 -8.89
C ASN A 302 0.02 -11.48 -10.34
N ARG A 303 0.62 -12.67 -10.57
CA ARG A 303 1.14 -13.05 -11.90
C ARG A 303 0.07 -13.18 -12.99
N GLN A 304 -1.16 -13.61 -12.62
CA GLN A 304 -2.25 -13.75 -13.58
C GLN A 304 -2.84 -12.40 -13.97
N ALA A 305 -2.81 -11.42 -13.08
CA ALA A 305 -3.23 -10.07 -13.37
C ALA A 305 -2.40 -9.44 -14.50
N LYS A 306 -1.08 -9.71 -14.56
CA LYS A 306 -0.20 -9.17 -15.61
C LYS A 306 -0.71 -9.44 -17.01
N ALA A 307 -1.29 -10.62 -17.28
CA ALA A 307 -1.83 -10.97 -18.58
C ALA A 307 -3.11 -10.18 -18.96
N LEU A 308 -3.80 -9.63 -17.97
CA LEU A 308 -5.03 -8.85 -18.11
C LEU A 308 -4.79 -7.32 -18.10
N VAL A 309 -3.55 -6.90 -17.81
CA VAL A 309 -3.16 -5.49 -17.84
C VAL A 309 -3.06 -5.03 -19.30
N ASP A 310 -3.43 -3.77 -19.55
CA ASP A 310 -3.31 -3.12 -20.85
C ASP A 310 -1.89 -3.30 -21.41
N GLU A 311 -1.80 -3.63 -22.71
CA GLU A 311 -0.53 -3.98 -23.35
C GLU A 311 0.52 -2.90 -23.18
N GLN A 312 0.15 -1.63 -23.35
CA GLN A 312 1.07 -0.50 -23.18
C GLN A 312 1.70 -0.42 -21.78
N LEU A 313 0.98 -0.84 -20.75
CA LEU A 313 1.51 -0.88 -19.38
C LEU A 313 2.29 -2.16 -19.11
N ARG A 314 1.83 -3.28 -19.66
CA ARG A 314 2.50 -4.57 -19.54
C ARG A 314 3.90 -4.55 -20.13
N GLU A 315 4.09 -3.82 -21.23
CA GLU A 315 5.36 -3.67 -21.93
C GLU A 315 6.18 -2.46 -21.44
N ASN A 316 5.64 -1.66 -20.51
CA ASN A 316 6.31 -0.47 -20.00
C ASN A 316 7.32 -0.84 -18.89
N PRO A 317 8.64 -0.58 -19.09
CA PRO A 317 9.66 -0.91 -18.09
C PRO A 317 9.56 -0.12 -16.78
N ALA A 318 8.82 0.99 -16.77
CA ALA A 318 8.53 1.76 -15.55
C ALA A 318 7.48 1.05 -14.67
N VAL A 319 6.65 0.17 -15.25
CA VAL A 319 5.65 -0.63 -14.55
C VAL A 319 6.16 -2.05 -14.34
N TYR A 320 6.58 -2.72 -15.43
CA TYR A 320 7.12 -4.08 -15.41
C TYR A 320 8.55 -4.07 -15.96
N PRO A 321 9.55 -3.86 -15.11
CA PRO A 321 10.95 -3.87 -15.54
C PRO A 321 11.35 -5.23 -16.13
N LEU A 322 12.37 -5.22 -16.98
CA LEU A 322 12.95 -6.44 -17.55
C LEU A 322 13.53 -7.33 -16.43
N ASP A 323 13.49 -8.64 -16.62
CA ASP A 323 13.98 -9.60 -15.62
C ASP A 323 15.46 -9.35 -15.26
N SER A 324 16.30 -8.98 -16.21
CA SER A 324 17.71 -8.59 -15.97
C SER A 324 17.89 -7.37 -15.05
N THR A 325 16.84 -6.62 -14.79
CA THR A 325 16.90 -5.49 -13.86
C THR A 325 16.90 -5.96 -12.41
N PHE A 326 16.22 -7.08 -12.11
CA PHE A 326 16.04 -7.56 -10.74
C PHE A 326 17.34 -7.96 -10.05
N ASP A 327 18.35 -8.44 -10.80
CA ASP A 327 19.64 -8.86 -10.25
C ASP A 327 20.43 -7.73 -9.57
N ARG A 328 20.06 -6.48 -9.85
CA ARG A 328 20.72 -5.29 -9.30
C ARG A 328 19.81 -4.44 -8.40
N LEU A 329 18.61 -4.94 -8.09
CA LEU A 329 17.68 -4.27 -7.16
C LEU A 329 17.86 -4.80 -5.75
N GLU A 330 17.64 -3.96 -4.77
CA GLU A 330 17.63 -4.34 -3.35
C GLU A 330 16.30 -3.94 -2.70
N TRP A 331 15.79 -4.82 -1.84
CA TRP A 331 14.73 -4.49 -0.91
C TRP A 331 15.26 -3.55 0.18
N MET A 332 14.47 -2.57 0.55
CA MET A 332 14.82 -1.70 1.67
C MET A 332 14.63 -2.45 2.98
N ALA A 333 15.68 -2.49 3.80
CA ALA A 333 15.61 -3.10 5.12
C ALA A 333 15.16 -2.07 6.17
N ASP A 334 14.67 -2.58 7.28
CA ASP A 334 14.52 -1.79 8.49
C ASP A 334 15.91 -1.58 9.12
N LEU A 335 16.37 -0.32 9.17
CA LEU A 335 17.71 0.10 9.56
C LEU A 335 17.75 0.69 10.97
#